data_54a0eb0019ab460160961acedc2961b2
#
_entry.id   54a0eb0019ab460160961acedc2961b2
#
_cell.length_a   1.000
_cell.length_b   1.000
_cell.length_c   1.000
_cell.angle_alpha   90.00
_cell.angle_beta   90.00
_cell.angle_gamma   90.00
#
_symmetry.space_group_name_H-M   'P 1'
#
loop_
_entity.id
_entity.type
_entity.pdbx_description
1 polymer ?
#
loop_
_entity_poly.entity_id
_entity_poly.type
_entity_poly.pdbx_seq_one_letter_code
_entity_poly.pdbx_strand_id
1 'polypeptide(L)'
;GTIVECNTAYGDAAGGVGDHTESHRKLLEEHGWTEYFDVDLMDAEGPDVVWPIPNGRILKENHVGRHILNYDSMLVLAHFKGHPMGGYGGALKQLAIGCASRAGKALIHSAGKTDDRFKTWEQHADSAAFPEAMADAASSVVEHFKGKIAFINVMKNLSVDCDCCEVAEDPCMRDIGILASL
;
A
#
# COMPACT_ATOMS: atom_id res chain seq x y z
N GLY A 1 17.64 -7.08 -6.42
CA GLY A 1 16.63 -6.07 -6.04
C GLY A 1 16.17 -6.27 -4.61
N THR A 2 15.58 -5.25 -4.03
CA THR A 2 15.06 -5.27 -2.66
C THR A 2 13.53 -5.26 -2.71
N ILE A 3 12.89 -6.10 -1.91
CA ILE A 3 11.45 -6.00 -1.66
C ILE A 3 11.24 -4.90 -0.64
N VAL A 4 10.34 -3.96 -0.94
CA VAL A 4 10.04 -2.83 -0.08
C VAL A 4 8.57 -2.82 0.33
N GLU A 5 8.30 -2.44 1.57
CA GLU A 5 6.97 -2.28 2.11
C GLU A 5 6.99 -1.27 3.26
N CYS A 6 5.82 -0.86 3.75
CA CYS A 6 5.67 -0.10 4.98
C CYS A 6 4.76 -0.85 5.96
N ASN A 7 4.97 -0.61 7.24
CA ASN A 7 4.16 -1.21 8.30
C ASN A 7 2.67 -0.89 8.14
N THR A 8 1.80 -1.78 8.61
CA THR A 8 0.37 -1.53 8.62
C THR A 8 0.00 -0.45 9.65
N ALA A 9 -1.12 0.24 9.43
CA ALA A 9 -1.55 1.31 10.33
C ALA A 9 -2.39 0.79 11.51
N TYR A 10 -2.94 -0.43 11.44
CA TYR A 10 -4.03 -0.88 12.29
C TYR A 10 -3.92 -2.36 12.73
N GLY A 11 -2.71 -2.84 12.97
CA GLY A 11 -2.45 -4.24 13.29
C GLY A 11 -3.19 -4.77 14.50
N ASP A 12 -3.05 -4.12 15.66
CA ASP A 12 -3.62 -4.61 16.92
C ASP A 12 -5.15 -4.59 16.94
N ALA A 13 -5.76 -3.56 16.34
CA ALA A 13 -7.22 -3.41 16.32
C ALA A 13 -7.92 -4.37 15.36
N ALA A 14 -7.21 -4.90 14.36
CA ALA A 14 -7.72 -5.78 13.31
C ALA A 14 -7.09 -7.18 13.34
N GLY A 15 -6.36 -7.54 14.41
CA GLY A 15 -5.68 -8.84 14.50
C GLY A 15 -4.42 -8.95 13.62
N GLY A 16 -3.99 -7.88 12.97
CA GLY A 16 -2.81 -7.87 12.10
C GLY A 16 -1.49 -7.78 12.89
N VAL A 17 -0.47 -8.44 12.41
CA VAL A 17 0.86 -8.48 13.05
C VAL A 17 1.87 -7.50 12.43
N GLY A 18 1.48 -6.76 11.38
CA GLY A 18 2.38 -5.92 10.61
C GLY A 18 2.47 -4.46 11.06
N ASP A 19 1.91 -4.07 12.22
CA ASP A 19 1.93 -2.68 12.69
C ASP A 19 3.22 -2.32 13.45
N HIS A 20 4.01 -3.31 13.85
CA HIS A 20 5.33 -3.14 14.44
C HIS A 20 6.41 -3.71 13.53
N THR A 21 7.48 -2.97 13.34
CA THR A 21 8.59 -3.34 12.44
C THR A 21 9.16 -4.73 12.73
N GLU A 22 9.30 -5.10 14.00
CA GLU A 22 9.86 -6.40 14.39
C GLU A 22 8.91 -7.56 14.03
N SER A 23 7.62 -7.44 14.37
CA SER A 23 6.61 -8.47 14.04
C SER A 23 6.37 -8.57 12.52
N HIS A 24 6.40 -7.44 11.81
CA HIS A 24 6.28 -7.42 10.36
C HIS A 24 7.48 -8.08 9.67
N ARG A 25 8.70 -7.81 10.14
CA ARG A 25 9.91 -8.48 9.64
C ARG A 25 9.84 -9.99 9.84
N LYS A 26 9.41 -10.44 11.02
CA LYS A 26 9.22 -11.85 11.32
C LYS A 26 8.19 -12.51 10.38
N LEU A 27 7.08 -11.85 10.09
CA LEU A 27 6.09 -12.32 9.13
C LEU A 27 6.68 -12.51 7.73
N LEU A 28 7.52 -11.57 7.28
CA LEU A 28 8.19 -11.67 5.98
C LEU A 28 9.21 -12.82 5.94
N GLU A 29 9.88 -13.10 7.05
CA GLU A 29 10.76 -14.27 7.21
C GLU A 29 9.95 -15.58 7.17
N GLU A 30 8.86 -15.67 7.92
CA GLU A 30 7.96 -16.85 7.94
C GLU A 30 7.35 -17.14 6.55
N HIS A 31 7.11 -16.11 5.74
CA HIS A 31 6.66 -16.25 4.35
C HIS A 31 7.79 -16.55 3.35
N GLY A 32 9.03 -16.64 3.81
CA GLY A 32 10.19 -17.01 2.99
C GLY A 32 10.73 -15.90 2.09
N TRP A 33 10.26 -14.66 2.22
CA TRP A 33 10.72 -13.57 1.35
C TRP A 33 12.21 -13.28 1.52
N THR A 34 12.72 -13.36 2.75
CA THR A 34 14.10 -13.11 3.10
C THR A 34 15.09 -14.19 2.61
N GLU A 35 14.59 -15.34 2.16
CA GLU A 35 15.43 -16.39 1.56
C GLU A 35 15.92 -16.00 0.16
N TYR A 36 15.19 -15.15 -0.54
CA TYR A 36 15.43 -14.83 -1.96
C TYR A 36 15.79 -13.37 -2.21
N PHE A 37 15.39 -12.47 -1.30
CA PHE A 37 15.53 -11.04 -1.49
C PHE A 37 15.95 -10.34 -0.20
N ASP A 38 16.66 -9.23 -0.33
CA ASP A 38 16.72 -8.24 0.72
C ASP A 38 15.33 -7.65 0.92
N VAL A 39 14.93 -7.43 2.16
CA VAL A 39 13.64 -6.84 2.52
C VAL A 39 13.85 -5.59 3.35
N ASP A 40 13.21 -4.49 2.95
CA ASP A 40 13.27 -3.20 3.65
C ASP A 40 11.86 -2.71 3.99
N LEU A 41 11.62 -2.49 5.28
CA LEU A 41 10.45 -1.80 5.77
C LEU A 41 10.73 -0.30 5.76
N MET A 42 10.23 0.40 4.76
CA MET A 42 10.63 1.77 4.43
C MET A 42 10.31 2.79 5.51
N ASP A 43 9.38 2.50 6.41
CA ASP A 43 9.00 3.32 7.57
C ASP A 43 9.49 2.76 8.91
N ALA A 44 10.50 1.88 8.89
CA ALA A 44 11.08 1.29 10.10
C ALA A 44 11.75 2.32 10.99
N GLU A 45 12.41 3.30 10.39
CA GLU A 45 13.25 4.28 11.09
C GLU A 45 13.03 5.70 10.54
N GLY A 46 13.23 6.66 11.45
CA GLY A 46 13.24 8.07 11.11
C GLY A 46 11.84 8.67 10.91
N PRO A 47 11.77 9.98 10.65
CA PRO A 47 10.51 10.63 10.30
C PRO A 47 10.11 10.26 8.88
N ASP A 48 8.80 10.25 8.64
CA ASP A 48 8.25 10.10 7.30
C ASP A 48 8.76 11.18 6.34
N VAL A 49 8.78 10.86 5.05
CA VAL A 49 8.94 11.88 4.01
C VAL A 49 7.56 12.37 3.63
N VAL A 50 7.36 13.68 3.67
CA VAL A 50 6.10 14.32 3.28
C VAL A 50 6.26 14.91 1.89
N TRP A 51 5.51 14.38 0.93
CA TRP A 51 5.49 14.87 -0.45
C TRP A 51 4.23 15.69 -0.72
N PRO A 52 4.36 16.93 -1.25
CA PRO A 52 3.21 17.72 -1.63
C PRO A 52 2.51 17.12 -2.86
N ILE A 53 1.17 17.23 -2.88
CA ILE A 53 0.33 16.87 -4.02
C ILE A 53 -0.47 18.10 -4.46
N PRO A 54 0.15 19.05 -5.16
CA PRO A 54 -0.46 20.35 -5.43
C PRO A 54 -1.76 20.25 -6.24
N ASN A 55 -1.89 19.22 -7.10
CA ASN A 55 -3.07 18.96 -7.93
C ASN A 55 -3.98 17.88 -7.36
N GLY A 56 -3.73 17.38 -6.15
CA GLY A 56 -4.57 16.35 -5.53
C GLY A 56 -6.00 16.82 -5.35
N ARG A 57 -6.96 15.96 -5.59
CA ARG A 57 -8.38 16.27 -5.39
C ARG A 57 -8.77 16.21 -3.91
N ILE A 58 -8.30 15.18 -3.24
CA ILE A 58 -8.59 14.87 -1.83
C ILE A 58 -7.38 15.19 -0.97
N LEU A 59 -6.21 14.59 -1.29
CA LEU A 59 -4.99 14.77 -0.53
C LEU A 59 -4.16 15.93 -1.07
N LYS A 60 -3.56 16.70 -0.16
CA LYS A 60 -2.62 17.77 -0.50
C LYS A 60 -1.17 17.38 -0.23
N GLU A 61 -0.99 16.29 0.47
CA GLU A 61 0.32 15.71 0.79
C GLU A 61 0.19 14.19 0.96
N ASN A 62 1.31 13.48 0.81
CA ASN A 62 1.44 12.06 1.08
C ASN A 62 2.58 11.83 2.07
N HIS A 63 2.35 11.01 3.08
CA HIS A 63 3.37 10.60 4.04
C HIS A 63 3.88 9.21 3.65
N VAL A 64 5.12 9.14 3.19
CA VAL A 64 5.74 7.90 2.70
C VAL A 64 6.87 7.46 3.61
N GLY A 65 7.16 6.16 3.60
CA GLY A 65 8.28 5.61 4.35
C GLY A 65 9.60 6.23 3.90
N ARG A 66 10.42 6.66 4.86
CA ARG A 66 11.65 7.43 4.58
C ARG A 66 12.62 6.72 3.64
N HIS A 67 12.74 5.39 3.77
CA HIS A 67 13.70 4.62 2.97
C HIS A 67 13.39 4.61 1.49
N ILE A 68 12.21 5.07 1.05
CA ILE A 68 11.88 5.21 -0.38
C ILE A 68 12.92 6.07 -1.13
N LEU A 69 13.58 6.99 -0.42
CA LEU A 69 14.64 7.83 -0.97
C LEU A 69 15.94 7.07 -1.31
N ASN A 70 16.08 5.82 -0.88
CA ASN A 70 17.24 4.98 -1.16
C ASN A 70 17.13 4.26 -2.52
N TYR A 71 16.01 4.39 -3.23
CA TYR A 71 15.71 3.65 -4.45
C TYR A 71 15.60 4.56 -5.65
N ASP A 72 16.25 4.17 -6.75
CA ASP A 72 16.26 4.92 -8.02
C ASP A 72 15.16 4.51 -8.98
N SER A 73 14.58 3.32 -8.80
CA SER A 73 13.54 2.76 -9.67
C SER A 73 12.66 1.81 -8.88
N MET A 74 11.44 1.56 -9.39
CA MET A 74 10.47 0.71 -8.73
C MET A 74 9.76 -0.21 -9.72
N LEU A 75 9.62 -1.48 -9.35
CA LEU A 75 8.67 -2.41 -9.95
C LEU A 75 7.52 -2.62 -8.98
N VAL A 76 6.32 -2.24 -9.39
CA VAL A 76 5.08 -2.51 -8.65
C VAL A 76 4.56 -3.86 -9.10
N LEU A 77 4.69 -4.87 -8.24
CA LEU A 77 4.19 -6.22 -8.48
C LEU A 77 2.96 -6.47 -7.59
N ALA A 78 1.78 -6.44 -8.18
CA ALA A 78 0.52 -6.49 -7.45
C ALA A 78 -0.29 -7.74 -7.78
N HIS A 79 -0.88 -8.36 -6.77
CA HIS A 79 -2.00 -9.28 -6.93
C HIS A 79 -3.28 -8.46 -7.16
N PHE A 80 -3.95 -8.68 -8.28
CA PHE A 80 -5.23 -8.01 -8.57
C PHE A 80 -6.40 -8.82 -8.00
N LYS A 81 -7.29 -8.16 -7.26
CA LYS A 81 -8.48 -8.75 -6.65
C LYS A 81 -9.49 -7.67 -6.29
N GLY A 82 -10.65 -8.05 -5.77
CA GLY A 82 -11.62 -7.12 -5.20
C GLY A 82 -11.10 -6.38 -3.95
N HIS A 83 -11.84 -5.36 -3.53
CA HIS A 83 -11.54 -4.61 -2.32
C HIS A 83 -12.81 -3.91 -1.78
N PRO A 84 -13.18 -4.07 -0.49
CA PRO A 84 -14.46 -3.58 0.03
C PRO A 84 -14.61 -2.06 -0.03
N MET A 85 -13.54 -1.29 0.22
CA MET A 85 -13.59 0.18 0.17
C MET A 85 -13.24 0.76 -1.19
N GLY A 86 -12.32 0.13 -1.93
CA GLY A 86 -11.76 0.66 -3.19
C GLY A 86 -12.33 0.04 -4.45
N GLY A 87 -13.29 -0.89 -4.35
CA GLY A 87 -13.80 -1.68 -5.46
C GLY A 87 -12.83 -2.76 -5.91
N TYR A 88 -11.57 -2.45 -6.10
CA TYR A 88 -10.50 -3.41 -6.42
C TYR A 88 -9.16 -3.02 -5.78
N GLY A 89 -8.30 -4.02 -5.60
CA GLY A 89 -6.89 -3.87 -5.26
C GLY A 89 -6.01 -4.34 -6.42
N GLY A 90 -5.00 -3.58 -6.75
CA GLY A 90 -4.05 -3.83 -7.82
C GLY A 90 -2.89 -2.85 -7.72
N ALA A 91 -2.18 -2.59 -8.81
CA ALA A 91 -0.99 -1.74 -8.81
C ALA A 91 -1.23 -0.34 -8.21
N LEU A 92 -2.38 0.29 -8.46
CA LEU A 92 -2.72 1.59 -7.87
C LEU A 92 -2.76 1.52 -6.34
N LYS A 93 -3.49 0.55 -5.78
CA LYS A 93 -3.58 0.36 -4.33
C LYS A 93 -2.23 -0.03 -3.74
N GLN A 94 -1.53 -0.97 -4.39
CA GLN A 94 -0.20 -1.40 -3.96
C GLN A 94 0.76 -0.21 -3.84
N LEU A 95 0.77 0.67 -4.85
CA LEU A 95 1.61 1.85 -4.86
C LEU A 95 1.21 2.85 -3.78
N ALA A 96 -0.09 3.18 -3.69
CA ALA A 96 -0.60 4.17 -2.75
C ALA A 96 -0.41 3.72 -1.29
N ILE A 97 -0.87 2.51 -0.96
CA ILE A 97 -0.87 2.01 0.42
C ILE A 97 0.48 1.37 0.80
N GLY A 98 1.13 0.67 -0.14
CA GLY A 98 2.40 0.00 0.13
C GLY A 98 3.56 0.97 0.41
N CYS A 99 3.59 2.13 -0.26
CA CYS A 99 4.62 3.15 -0.02
C CYS A 99 4.29 4.11 1.13
N ALA A 100 3.01 4.19 1.53
CA ALA A 100 2.59 5.07 2.61
C ALA A 100 3.07 4.54 3.97
N SER A 101 3.61 5.44 4.80
CA SER A 101 3.88 5.17 6.20
C SER A 101 2.58 4.89 6.97
N ARG A 102 2.68 4.56 8.26
CA ARG A 102 1.48 4.40 9.12
C ARG A 102 0.60 5.64 9.12
N ALA A 103 1.20 6.84 9.22
CA ALA A 103 0.48 8.11 9.14
C ALA A 103 -0.12 8.34 7.75
N GLY A 104 0.63 8.03 6.70
CA GLY A 104 0.15 8.11 5.31
C GLY A 104 -1.01 7.16 5.03
N LYS A 105 -0.95 5.92 5.54
CA LYS A 105 -2.07 4.98 5.44
C LYS A 105 -3.33 5.51 6.12
N ALA A 106 -3.19 6.11 7.31
CA ALA A 106 -4.32 6.73 8.02
C ALA A 106 -4.90 7.90 7.21
N LEU A 107 -4.04 8.76 6.68
CA LEU A 107 -4.44 9.89 5.85
C LEU A 107 -5.22 9.46 4.59
N ILE A 108 -4.74 8.41 3.89
CA ILE A 108 -5.41 7.88 2.70
C ILE A 108 -6.77 7.27 3.06
N HIS A 109 -6.83 6.40 4.08
CA HIS A 109 -8.08 5.73 4.49
C HIS A 109 -9.13 6.70 5.02
N SER A 110 -8.72 7.81 5.59
CA SER A 110 -9.62 8.87 6.07
C SER A 110 -9.96 9.94 5.02
N ALA A 111 -9.39 9.83 3.80
CA ALA A 111 -9.49 10.88 2.78
C ALA A 111 -9.05 12.25 3.30
N GLY A 112 -7.90 12.30 3.96
CA GLY A 112 -7.27 13.52 4.44
C GLY A 112 -7.79 14.06 5.77
N LYS A 113 -8.69 13.36 6.47
CA LYS A 113 -9.27 13.85 7.73
C LYS A 113 -8.33 13.68 8.93
N THR A 114 -7.49 12.64 8.94
CA THR A 114 -6.55 12.36 10.01
C THR A 114 -5.35 11.56 9.53
N ASP A 115 -4.19 11.83 10.09
CA ASP A 115 -2.95 11.03 9.98
C ASP A 115 -2.73 10.16 11.24
N ASP A 116 -3.62 10.27 12.23
CA ASP A 116 -3.61 9.46 13.44
C ASP A 116 -4.20 8.07 13.17
N ARG A 117 -3.34 7.05 13.20
CA ARG A 117 -3.74 5.65 12.96
C ARG A 117 -4.83 5.15 13.90
N PHE A 118 -4.92 5.67 15.11
CA PHE A 118 -5.92 5.25 16.09
C PHE A 118 -7.31 5.84 15.82
N LYS A 119 -7.39 6.90 15.03
CA LYS A 119 -8.64 7.56 14.62
C LYS A 119 -9.11 7.19 13.22
N THR A 120 -8.31 6.43 12.48
CA THR A 120 -8.58 6.11 11.08
C THR A 120 -9.97 5.52 10.87
N TRP A 121 -10.37 4.56 11.69
CA TRP A 121 -11.66 3.87 11.51
C TRP A 121 -12.86 4.69 11.97
N GLU A 122 -12.69 5.61 12.91
CA GLU A 122 -13.72 6.56 13.29
C GLU A 122 -13.98 7.61 12.20
N GLN A 123 -12.94 7.90 11.40
CA GLN A 123 -12.93 8.96 10.39
C GLN A 123 -12.72 8.42 8.98
N HIS A 124 -12.95 7.12 8.75
CA HIS A 124 -12.70 6.52 7.44
C HIS A 124 -13.48 7.22 6.31
N ALA A 125 -12.93 7.12 5.11
CA ALA A 125 -13.53 7.67 3.90
C ALA A 125 -14.72 6.83 3.45
N ASP A 126 -15.63 7.44 2.72
CA ASP A 126 -16.62 6.72 1.94
C ASP A 126 -16.01 6.05 0.71
N SER A 127 -16.80 5.22 0.02
CA SER A 127 -16.37 4.45 -1.13
C SER A 127 -16.00 5.29 -2.37
N ALA A 128 -16.34 6.56 -2.40
CA ALA A 128 -15.98 7.47 -3.48
C ALA A 128 -14.67 8.21 -3.18
N ALA A 129 -14.52 8.71 -1.94
CA ALA A 129 -13.36 9.49 -1.54
C ALA A 129 -12.09 8.65 -1.36
N PHE A 130 -12.20 7.40 -0.92
CA PHE A 130 -11.04 6.53 -0.71
C PHE A 130 -10.26 6.23 -2.00
N PRO A 131 -10.88 5.82 -3.12
CA PRO A 131 -10.18 5.65 -4.40
C PRO A 131 -9.53 6.92 -4.92
N GLU A 132 -10.16 8.08 -4.74
CA GLU A 132 -9.58 9.38 -5.12
C GLU A 132 -8.36 9.71 -4.26
N ALA A 133 -8.42 9.48 -2.95
CA ALA A 133 -7.27 9.64 -2.06
C ALA A 133 -6.11 8.70 -2.41
N MET A 134 -6.41 7.44 -2.77
CA MET A 134 -5.38 6.51 -3.27
C MET A 134 -4.76 7.01 -4.57
N ALA A 135 -5.55 7.54 -5.50
CA ALA A 135 -5.04 8.07 -6.76
C ALA A 135 -4.10 9.28 -6.52
N ASP A 136 -4.49 10.18 -5.62
CA ASP A 136 -3.64 11.30 -5.23
C ASP A 136 -2.32 10.82 -4.62
N ALA A 137 -2.37 9.91 -3.64
CA ALA A 137 -1.17 9.35 -3.02
C ALA A 137 -0.27 8.63 -4.02
N ALA A 138 -0.83 7.77 -4.87
CA ALA A 138 -0.07 7.06 -5.90
C ALA A 138 0.60 8.03 -6.89
N SER A 139 -0.06 9.14 -7.24
CA SER A 139 0.50 10.14 -8.16
C SER A 139 1.82 10.73 -7.66
N SER A 140 1.96 10.95 -6.35
CA SER A 140 3.19 11.46 -5.75
C SER A 140 4.35 10.47 -5.87
N VAL A 141 4.07 9.18 -5.74
CA VAL A 141 5.08 8.12 -5.89
C VAL A 141 5.49 7.97 -7.35
N VAL A 142 4.52 7.99 -8.28
CA VAL A 142 4.81 7.97 -9.73
C VAL A 142 5.67 9.16 -10.14
N GLU A 143 5.37 10.36 -9.62
CA GLU A 143 6.16 11.55 -9.94
C GLU A 143 7.59 11.43 -9.41
N HIS A 144 7.80 10.84 -8.22
CA HIS A 144 9.13 10.60 -7.66
C HIS A 144 9.97 9.65 -8.55
N PHE A 145 9.36 8.55 -9.02
CA PHE A 145 10.04 7.56 -9.87
C PHE A 145 9.83 7.82 -11.37
N LYS A 146 9.46 9.00 -11.78
CA LYS A 146 9.12 9.34 -13.16
C LYS A 146 10.10 8.78 -14.19
N GLY A 147 9.57 7.95 -15.10
CA GLY A 147 10.35 7.26 -16.13
C GLY A 147 11.18 6.08 -15.62
N LYS A 148 11.08 5.71 -14.34
CA LYS A 148 11.81 4.60 -13.72
C LYS A 148 10.89 3.70 -12.88
N ILE A 149 9.63 3.61 -13.27
CA ILE A 149 8.63 2.78 -12.61
C ILE A 149 7.94 1.88 -13.64
N ALA A 150 7.70 0.63 -13.26
CA ALA A 150 6.98 -0.34 -14.06
C ALA A 150 5.91 -1.03 -13.20
N PHE A 151 4.85 -1.52 -13.85
CA PHE A 151 3.71 -2.10 -13.17
C PHE A 151 3.41 -3.50 -13.70
N ILE A 152 3.17 -4.45 -12.82
CA ILE A 152 2.69 -5.80 -13.13
C ILE A 152 1.50 -6.11 -12.23
N ASN A 153 0.34 -6.39 -12.83
CA ASN A 153 -0.82 -6.93 -12.13
C ASN A 153 -0.94 -8.43 -12.45
N VAL A 154 -0.87 -9.27 -11.43
CA VAL A 154 -1.13 -10.70 -11.54
C VAL A 154 -2.61 -10.94 -11.24
N MET A 155 -3.38 -11.28 -12.28
CA MET A 155 -4.82 -11.52 -12.21
C MET A 155 -5.09 -13.02 -12.16
N LYS A 156 -4.66 -13.65 -11.09
CA LYS A 156 -4.73 -15.08 -10.80
C LYS A 156 -5.29 -15.31 -9.41
N ASN A 157 -6.03 -16.38 -9.20
CA ASN A 157 -6.69 -16.65 -7.93
C ASN A 157 -7.57 -15.47 -7.48
N LEU A 158 -8.41 -14.99 -8.39
CA LEU A 158 -9.19 -13.77 -8.18
C LEU A 158 -10.33 -14.01 -7.20
N SER A 159 -10.47 -13.10 -6.24
CA SER A 159 -11.56 -13.03 -5.26
C SER A 159 -12.31 -11.70 -5.37
N VAL A 160 -13.55 -11.66 -4.89
CA VAL A 160 -14.36 -10.44 -4.82
C VAL A 160 -13.88 -9.56 -3.67
N ASP A 161 -13.48 -10.18 -2.56
CA ASP A 161 -12.99 -9.47 -1.39
C ASP A 161 -11.45 -9.39 -1.36
N CYS A 162 -10.94 -8.63 -0.42
CA CYS A 162 -9.50 -8.39 -0.28
C CYS A 162 -8.85 -9.46 0.61
N ASP A 163 -7.72 -10.00 0.16
CA ASP A 163 -6.86 -10.87 0.95
C ASP A 163 -6.11 -10.16 2.10
N CYS A 164 -6.32 -8.83 2.26
CA CYS A 164 -5.87 -8.10 3.43
C CYS A 164 -6.86 -8.16 4.63
N CYS A 165 -7.99 -8.84 4.47
CA CYS A 165 -8.94 -9.12 5.55
C CYS A 165 -8.45 -10.30 6.40
N GLU A 166 -8.89 -10.36 7.65
CA GLU A 166 -8.53 -11.42 8.62
C GLU A 166 -8.82 -12.83 8.09
N VAL A 167 -9.91 -12.97 7.34
CA VAL A 167 -10.28 -14.21 6.65
C VAL A 167 -10.32 -13.92 5.16
N ALA A 168 -9.30 -14.37 4.44
CA ALA A 168 -9.25 -14.24 3.00
C ALA A 168 -10.35 -15.09 2.35
N GLU A 169 -11.01 -14.53 1.34
CA GLU A 169 -12.00 -15.25 0.54
C GLU A 169 -11.32 -16.25 -0.40
N ASP A 170 -11.92 -17.41 -0.58
CA ASP A 170 -11.47 -18.38 -1.58
C ASP A 170 -11.61 -17.77 -2.99
N PRO A 171 -10.68 -18.09 -3.92
CA PRO A 171 -10.78 -17.63 -5.30
C PRO A 171 -12.10 -18.09 -5.94
N CYS A 172 -12.85 -17.12 -6.48
CA CYS A 172 -14.20 -17.33 -7.02
C CYS A 172 -14.35 -16.93 -8.49
N MET A 173 -13.30 -16.41 -9.09
CA MET A 173 -13.28 -15.97 -10.50
C MET A 173 -12.17 -16.68 -11.27
N ARG A 174 -12.34 -16.76 -12.59
CA ARG A 174 -11.33 -17.35 -13.48
C ARG A 174 -10.09 -16.48 -13.53
N ASP A 175 -8.93 -17.12 -13.62
CA ASP A 175 -7.68 -16.46 -13.94
C ASP A 175 -7.78 -15.71 -15.27
N ILE A 176 -7.29 -14.48 -15.30
CA ILE A 176 -7.24 -13.66 -16.52
C ILE A 176 -5.83 -13.70 -17.11
N GLY A 177 -4.79 -13.60 -16.28
CA GLY A 177 -3.40 -13.60 -16.69
C GLY A 177 -2.58 -12.51 -16.01
N ILE A 178 -1.65 -11.92 -16.76
CA ILE A 178 -0.74 -10.88 -16.26
C ILE A 178 -0.86 -9.66 -17.19
N LEU A 179 -1.06 -8.49 -16.58
CA LEU A 179 -1.03 -7.20 -17.26
C LEU A 179 0.18 -6.41 -16.80
N ALA A 180 1.04 -6.01 -17.74
CA ALA A 180 2.22 -5.20 -17.46
C ALA A 180 2.21 -3.89 -18.27
N SER A 181 2.76 -2.83 -17.68
CA SER A 181 2.98 -1.54 -18.35
C SER A 181 4.20 -0.80 -17.79
N LEU A 182 4.70 0.15 -18.55
CA LEU A 182 5.72 1.12 -18.15
C LEU A 182 5.07 2.47 -17.87
#